data_a597776a950c701273f1ea604049e48a
#
_entry.id   a597776a950c701273f1ea604049e48a
#
_cell.length_a   1.000
_cell.length_b   1.000
_cell.length_c   1.000
_cell.angle_alpha   90.00
_cell.angle_beta   90.00
_cell.angle_gamma   90.00
#
_symmetry.space_group_name_H-M   'P 1'
#
loop_
_entity.id
_entity.type
_entity.pdbx_description
1 polymer ?
#
loop_
_entity_poly.entity_id
_entity_poly.type
_entity_poly.pdbx_seq_one_letter_code
_entity_poly.pdbx_strand_id
1 'polypeptide(L)'
;MTRRLSEATPRIRQPSTRETAMIRVIALATVLGALVASVVVYAITPPGWWNVTTPLFGELDRGGAKTAITSEEWPICSTMASVASDADWAQLDPDFKAGKKALDAEDWTGAITALELAALRDPLNADIQNYIGYAYRRLRQLGPAIGHYQQALMLNPRHRSAHEHLGEAYLVLGESAKAEQLLAALENLCLIPCEEYDDLKRAISAYKRLATR
;
A
#
# COMPACT_ATOMS: atom_id res chain seq x y z
N MET A 1 0.33 21.90 -67.40
CA MET A 1 -0.66 20.93 -66.79
C MET A 1 -0.58 21.06 -65.24
N THR A 2 -1.37 21.92 -64.66
CA THR A 2 -1.42 22.21 -63.21
C THR A 2 -2.69 21.58 -62.65
N ARG A 3 -2.54 20.51 -61.86
CA ARG A 3 -3.62 19.78 -61.20
C ARG A 3 -3.92 20.48 -59.89
N ARG A 4 -5.08 21.15 -59.79
CA ARG A 4 -5.60 21.71 -58.50
C ARG A 4 -6.04 20.57 -57.61
N LEU A 5 -5.40 20.45 -56.45
CA LEU A 5 -5.89 19.60 -55.36
C LEU A 5 -7.00 20.37 -54.64
N SER A 6 -8.22 19.81 -54.74
CA SER A 6 -9.39 20.30 -54.01
C SER A 6 -9.27 19.83 -52.55
N GLU A 7 -9.00 20.73 -51.63
CA GLU A 7 -9.07 20.48 -50.18
C GLU A 7 -10.54 20.37 -49.74
N ALA A 8 -10.94 19.13 -49.42
CA ALA A 8 -12.24 18.87 -48.83
C ALA A 8 -12.14 19.18 -47.31
N THR A 9 -12.70 20.30 -46.90
CA THR A 9 -12.87 20.64 -45.48
C THR A 9 -13.84 19.64 -44.81
N PRO A 10 -13.47 19.02 -43.65
CA PRO A 10 -14.37 18.11 -42.95
C PRO A 10 -15.58 18.87 -42.42
N ARG A 11 -16.79 18.44 -42.83
CA ARG A 11 -18.06 19.01 -42.41
C ARG A 11 -18.30 18.56 -40.95
N ILE A 12 -18.11 19.47 -39.98
CA ILE A 12 -18.40 19.26 -38.58
C ILE A 12 -19.93 18.98 -38.43
N ARG A 13 -20.27 17.78 -38.03
CA ARG A 13 -21.65 17.35 -37.82
C ARG A 13 -22.22 18.12 -36.64
N GLN A 14 -23.24 18.94 -36.86
CA GLN A 14 -23.99 19.63 -35.81
C GLN A 14 -24.74 18.59 -34.96
N PRO A 15 -24.67 18.67 -33.62
CA PRO A 15 -25.36 17.72 -32.77
C PRO A 15 -26.89 17.90 -32.92
N SER A 16 -27.62 16.78 -32.87
CA SER A 16 -29.09 16.79 -32.97
C SER A 16 -29.71 17.46 -31.76
N THR A 17 -30.94 17.98 -31.93
CA THR A 17 -31.68 18.63 -30.82
C THR A 17 -31.87 17.74 -29.59
N ARG A 18 -31.88 16.39 -29.76
CA ARG A 18 -31.92 15.43 -28.66
C ARG A 18 -30.58 15.32 -27.92
N GLU A 19 -29.47 15.35 -28.62
CA GLU A 19 -28.14 15.33 -28.01
C GLU A 19 -27.86 16.60 -27.22
N THR A 20 -28.23 17.75 -27.73
CA THR A 20 -28.10 19.03 -27.00
C THR A 20 -29.01 19.10 -25.76
N ALA A 21 -30.18 18.48 -25.77
CA ALA A 21 -31.03 18.37 -24.60
C ALA A 21 -30.45 17.44 -23.53
N MET A 22 -29.87 16.31 -23.93
CA MET A 22 -29.22 15.37 -23.01
C MET A 22 -27.98 15.96 -22.33
N ILE A 23 -27.14 16.70 -23.08
CA ILE A 23 -25.97 17.40 -22.53
C ILE A 23 -26.39 18.45 -21.50
N ARG A 24 -27.49 19.18 -21.75
CA ARG A 24 -28.03 20.19 -20.79
C ARG A 24 -28.56 19.55 -19.51
N VAL A 25 -29.20 18.40 -19.60
CA VAL A 25 -29.70 17.66 -18.42
C VAL A 25 -28.54 17.12 -17.58
N ILE A 26 -27.49 16.57 -18.21
CA ILE A 26 -26.30 16.09 -17.52
C ILE A 26 -25.57 17.24 -16.84
N ALA A 27 -25.39 18.37 -17.53
CA ALA A 27 -24.74 19.55 -16.96
C ALA A 27 -25.51 20.14 -15.76
N LEU A 28 -26.85 20.17 -15.81
CA LEU A 28 -27.69 20.59 -14.69
C LEU A 28 -27.60 19.62 -13.51
N ALA A 29 -27.58 18.32 -13.73
CA ALA A 29 -27.46 17.30 -12.69
C ALA A 29 -26.10 17.39 -11.96
N THR A 30 -25.02 17.67 -12.68
CA THR A 30 -23.68 17.82 -12.08
C THR A 30 -23.57 19.09 -11.23
N VAL A 31 -24.18 20.21 -11.67
CA VAL A 31 -24.19 21.46 -10.89
C VAL A 31 -25.04 21.30 -9.62
N LEU A 32 -26.21 20.66 -9.71
CA LEU A 32 -27.06 20.39 -8.54
C LEU A 32 -26.35 19.45 -7.55
N GLY A 33 -25.69 18.40 -8.02
CA GLY A 33 -24.91 17.49 -7.19
C GLY A 33 -23.78 18.19 -6.43
N ALA A 34 -23.06 19.10 -7.08
CA ALA A 34 -22.01 19.90 -6.44
C ALA A 34 -22.55 20.85 -5.37
N LEU A 35 -23.72 21.47 -5.60
CA LEU A 35 -24.36 22.34 -4.61
C LEU A 35 -24.86 21.57 -3.38
N VAL A 36 -25.45 20.38 -3.57
CA VAL A 36 -25.90 19.53 -2.46
C VAL A 36 -24.70 19.04 -1.64
N ALA A 37 -23.61 18.63 -2.28
CA ALA A 37 -22.39 18.24 -1.59
C ALA A 37 -21.78 19.38 -0.76
N SER A 38 -21.80 20.60 -1.28
CA SER A 38 -21.31 21.79 -0.55
C SER A 38 -22.16 22.12 0.67
N VAL A 39 -23.50 21.96 0.57
CA VAL A 39 -24.43 22.21 1.70
C VAL A 39 -24.28 21.14 2.77
N VAL A 40 -24.08 19.87 2.40
CA VAL A 40 -23.85 18.78 3.36
C VAL A 40 -22.55 18.95 4.10
N VAL A 41 -21.46 19.37 3.43
CA VAL A 41 -20.18 19.66 4.09
C VAL A 41 -20.33 20.84 5.06
N TYR A 42 -21.09 21.88 4.69
CA TYR A 42 -21.32 23.04 5.56
C TYR A 42 -22.20 22.71 6.78
N ALA A 43 -23.10 21.74 6.66
CA ALA A 43 -23.99 21.31 7.76
C ALA A 43 -23.30 20.35 8.75
N ILE A 44 -22.22 19.67 8.35
CA ILE A 44 -21.48 18.72 9.19
C ILE A 44 -20.30 19.37 9.91
N THR A 45 -19.81 20.52 9.41
CA THR A 45 -18.73 21.25 10.07
C THR A 45 -19.30 22.32 10.98
N PRO A 46 -19.24 22.18 12.31
CA PRO A 46 -19.72 23.22 13.21
C PRO A 46 -18.91 24.50 13.02
N PRO A 47 -19.56 25.69 13.00
CA PRO A 47 -18.86 26.96 12.90
C PRO A 47 -18.03 27.19 14.16
N GLY A 48 -16.75 27.03 14.10
CA GLY A 48 -15.87 27.21 15.27
C GLY A 48 -14.49 26.58 15.16
N TRP A 49 -14.23 25.78 14.15
CA TRP A 49 -12.95 25.06 14.01
C TRP A 49 -11.74 25.98 13.70
N TRP A 50 -12.00 27.19 13.24
CA TRP A 50 -10.94 28.11 12.80
C TRP A 50 -10.41 29.03 13.89
N ASN A 51 -11.00 29.02 15.10
CA ASN A 51 -10.62 29.88 16.21
C ASN A 51 -10.02 29.14 17.41
N VAL A 52 -9.46 27.95 17.20
CA VAL A 52 -8.61 27.34 18.23
C VAL A 52 -7.19 27.90 18.09
N THR A 53 -7.05 29.17 18.42
CA THR A 53 -5.77 29.71 18.91
C THR A 53 -5.64 29.27 20.35
N THR A 54 -5.44 27.99 20.61
CA THR A 54 -4.83 27.59 21.86
C THR A 54 -3.37 27.99 21.75
N PRO A 55 -2.86 28.86 22.61
CA PRO A 55 -1.43 29.11 22.69
C PRO A 55 -0.80 27.79 23.16
N LEU A 56 -0.13 27.11 22.24
CA LEU A 56 0.68 25.90 22.49
C LEU A 56 1.90 26.18 23.36
N PHE A 57 2.07 27.45 23.75
CA PHE A 57 3.10 27.86 24.70
C PHE A 57 2.42 28.73 25.76
N GLY A 58 2.19 28.15 26.92
CA GLY A 58 1.88 28.91 28.13
C GLY A 58 2.94 29.99 28.30
N GLU A 59 2.47 31.20 28.57
CA GLU A 59 3.27 32.35 28.89
C GLU A 59 4.26 31.97 29.99
N LEU A 60 5.54 31.90 29.66
CA LEU A 60 6.62 31.65 30.61
C LEU A 60 6.68 32.87 31.53
N ASP A 61 6.11 32.70 32.74
CA ASP A 61 6.30 33.63 33.84
C ASP A 61 7.80 33.87 34.05
N ARG A 62 8.21 35.16 33.95
CA ARG A 62 9.57 35.62 34.16
C ARG A 62 9.90 35.73 35.66
N GLY A 63 9.69 34.66 36.41
CA GLY A 63 10.04 34.52 37.81
C GLY A 63 11.16 33.51 37.98
N GLY A 64 12.38 33.99 38.18
CA GLY A 64 13.62 33.21 38.19
C GLY A 64 13.67 32.04 39.11
N ALA A 65 13.89 30.88 38.53
CA ALA A 65 14.68 29.81 39.13
C ALA A 65 15.37 29.07 37.97
N LYS A 66 16.64 29.35 37.79
CA LYS A 66 17.54 28.55 36.94
C LYS A 66 17.79 27.23 37.68
N THR A 67 16.88 26.30 37.62
CA THR A 67 17.19 24.88 37.83
C THR A 67 17.74 24.38 36.53
N ALA A 68 19.06 24.19 36.48
CA ALA A 68 19.70 23.44 35.40
C ALA A 68 19.08 22.06 35.40
N ILE A 69 18.24 21.78 34.40
CA ILE A 69 17.75 20.43 34.12
C ILE A 69 18.98 19.71 33.59
N THR A 70 19.64 18.93 34.47
CA THR A 70 20.72 18.04 34.08
C THR A 70 20.11 16.95 33.17
N SER A 71 20.84 16.56 32.15
CA SER A 71 20.45 15.62 31.10
C SER A 71 20.13 14.19 31.59
N GLU A 72 20.06 14.00 32.89
CA GLU A 72 19.80 12.68 33.51
C GLU A 72 18.32 12.42 33.86
N GLU A 73 17.41 13.41 33.66
CA GLU A 73 16.02 13.27 34.11
C GLU A 73 14.98 13.17 32.98
N TRP A 74 15.39 12.65 31.81
CA TRP A 74 14.44 12.24 30.78
C TRP A 74 14.42 10.71 30.64
N PRO A 75 13.75 9.96 31.56
CA PRO A 75 13.64 8.52 31.42
C PRO A 75 12.80 8.10 30.20
N ILE A 76 12.12 9.08 29.55
CA ILE A 76 11.22 8.80 28.43
C ILE A 76 11.94 8.51 27.13
N CYS A 77 13.14 9.09 26.90
CA CYS A 77 13.87 8.85 25.65
C CYS A 77 14.70 7.55 25.65
N SER A 78 15.14 7.08 26.82
CA SER A 78 15.89 5.81 26.88
C SER A 78 14.97 4.58 26.83
N THR A 79 13.71 4.71 27.26
CA THR A 79 12.70 3.66 27.13
C THR A 79 12.07 3.61 25.74
N MET A 80 12.04 4.72 24.99
CA MET A 80 11.55 4.69 23.60
C MET A 80 12.59 4.20 22.60
N ALA A 81 13.89 4.20 22.93
CA ALA A 81 14.91 3.59 22.09
C ALA A 81 14.88 2.05 22.13
N SER A 82 14.13 1.47 23.06
CA SER A 82 13.80 0.04 23.11
C SER A 82 12.35 -0.23 22.76
N VAL A 83 11.66 0.69 22.08
CA VAL A 83 10.42 0.31 21.41
C VAL A 83 10.81 -0.75 20.40
N ALA A 84 10.45 -1.95 20.80
CA ALA A 84 10.54 -3.19 20.11
C ALA A 84 10.61 -2.97 18.59
N SER A 85 11.65 -3.46 17.96
CA SER A 85 11.65 -3.65 16.52
C SER A 85 10.35 -4.33 16.13
N ASP A 86 9.88 -4.15 14.88
CA ASP A 86 8.68 -4.84 14.38
C ASP A 86 8.68 -6.35 14.72
N ALA A 87 9.87 -6.94 14.87
CA ALA A 87 10.08 -8.30 15.34
C ALA A 87 9.63 -8.55 16.81
N ASP A 88 9.75 -7.56 17.69
CA ASP A 88 9.39 -7.73 19.11
C ASP A 88 7.88 -7.59 19.32
N TRP A 89 7.19 -6.72 18.58
CA TRP A 89 5.73 -6.64 18.61
C TRP A 89 5.12 -7.95 18.13
N ALA A 90 5.64 -8.50 17.02
CA ALA A 90 5.20 -9.77 16.46
C ALA A 90 5.30 -10.93 17.46
N GLN A 91 6.29 -10.91 18.35
CA GLN A 91 6.42 -11.92 19.41
C GLN A 91 5.41 -11.73 20.55
N LEU A 92 4.88 -10.52 20.74
CA LEU A 92 3.92 -10.20 21.79
C LEU A 92 2.47 -10.44 21.36
N ASP A 93 2.15 -10.33 20.05
CA ASP A 93 0.80 -10.55 19.56
C ASP A 93 0.45 -12.06 19.48
N PRO A 94 -0.58 -12.52 20.23
CA PRO A 94 -0.91 -13.93 20.29
C PRO A 94 -1.41 -14.49 18.96
N ASP A 95 -2.14 -13.70 18.14
CA ASP A 95 -2.68 -14.17 16.87
C ASP A 95 -1.59 -14.16 15.79
N PHE A 96 -0.66 -13.21 15.81
CA PHE A 96 0.52 -13.27 14.94
C PHE A 96 1.33 -14.55 15.23
N LYS A 97 1.57 -14.85 16.50
CA LYS A 97 2.27 -16.07 16.92
C LYS A 97 1.50 -17.33 16.50
N ALA A 98 0.17 -17.34 16.68
CA ALA A 98 -0.67 -18.44 16.24
C ALA A 98 -0.63 -18.62 14.72
N GLY A 99 -0.69 -17.53 13.97
CA GLY A 99 -0.56 -17.52 12.52
C GLY A 99 0.78 -18.09 12.04
N LYS A 100 1.88 -17.65 12.63
CA LYS A 100 3.22 -18.21 12.34
C LYS A 100 3.28 -19.72 12.61
N LYS A 101 2.77 -20.14 13.76
CA LYS A 101 2.71 -21.57 14.10
C LYS A 101 1.86 -22.37 13.11
N ALA A 102 0.75 -21.80 12.65
CA ALA A 102 -0.10 -22.44 11.65
C ALA A 102 0.61 -22.54 10.28
N LEU A 103 1.40 -21.52 9.88
CA LEU A 103 2.24 -21.59 8.68
C LEU A 103 3.25 -22.72 8.77
N ASP A 104 3.93 -22.88 9.91
CA ASP A 104 4.92 -23.92 10.15
C ASP A 104 4.27 -25.34 10.14
N ALA A 105 2.99 -25.42 10.57
CA ALA A 105 2.18 -26.64 10.55
C ALA A 105 1.51 -26.90 9.18
N GLU A 106 1.72 -26.06 8.18
CA GLU A 106 1.05 -26.08 6.87
C GLU A 106 -0.49 -25.94 6.96
N ASP A 107 -1.03 -25.44 8.08
CA ASP A 107 -2.43 -25.06 8.21
C ASP A 107 -2.66 -23.65 7.62
N TRP A 108 -2.75 -23.60 6.29
CA TRP A 108 -2.87 -22.34 5.55
C TRP A 108 -4.13 -21.56 5.90
N THR A 109 -5.23 -22.27 6.16
CA THR A 109 -6.51 -21.64 6.52
C THR A 109 -6.48 -21.07 7.93
N GLY A 110 -5.96 -21.82 8.88
CA GLY A 110 -5.74 -21.35 10.25
C GLY A 110 -4.76 -20.20 10.29
N ALA A 111 -3.70 -20.23 9.47
CA ALA A 111 -2.74 -19.14 9.36
C ALA A 111 -3.39 -17.85 8.88
N ILE A 112 -4.20 -17.91 7.80
CA ILE A 112 -4.93 -16.74 7.29
C ILE A 112 -5.81 -16.14 8.39
N THR A 113 -6.64 -16.97 9.04
CA THR A 113 -7.57 -16.50 10.07
C THR A 113 -6.85 -15.79 11.22
N ALA A 114 -5.78 -16.38 11.72
CA ALA A 114 -5.01 -15.79 12.83
C ALA A 114 -4.27 -14.51 12.40
N LEU A 115 -3.66 -14.52 11.21
CA LEU A 115 -2.94 -13.35 10.70
C LEU A 115 -3.88 -12.18 10.34
N GLU A 116 -5.09 -12.45 9.88
CA GLU A 116 -6.10 -11.41 9.66
C GLU A 116 -6.51 -10.74 10.98
N LEU A 117 -6.66 -11.50 12.08
CA LEU A 117 -6.91 -10.93 13.41
C LEU A 117 -5.71 -10.08 13.90
N ALA A 118 -4.50 -10.52 13.64
CA ALA A 118 -3.30 -9.72 13.90
C ALA A 118 -3.27 -8.43 13.08
N ALA A 119 -3.64 -8.50 11.78
CA ALA A 119 -3.71 -7.33 10.90
C ALA A 119 -4.74 -6.28 11.34
N LEU A 120 -5.81 -6.67 12.05
CA LEU A 120 -6.76 -5.71 12.63
C LEU A 120 -6.12 -4.85 13.73
N ARG A 121 -5.14 -5.38 14.46
CA ARG A 121 -4.43 -4.67 15.53
C ARG A 121 -3.21 -3.90 15.02
N ASP A 122 -2.54 -4.43 14.01
CA ASP A 122 -1.41 -3.76 13.35
C ASP A 122 -1.59 -3.76 11.83
N PRO A 123 -2.44 -2.86 11.30
CA PRO A 123 -2.75 -2.80 9.87
C PRO A 123 -1.59 -2.29 9.00
N LEU A 124 -0.55 -1.71 9.61
CA LEU A 124 0.61 -1.16 8.90
C LEU A 124 1.80 -2.13 8.85
N ASN A 125 1.64 -3.34 9.34
CA ASN A 125 2.69 -4.34 9.36
C ASN A 125 2.78 -5.08 8.00
N ALA A 126 3.87 -4.83 7.29
CA ALA A 126 4.12 -5.45 5.99
C ALA A 126 4.36 -6.97 6.09
N ASP A 127 4.96 -7.44 7.18
CA ASP A 127 5.22 -8.87 7.39
C ASP A 127 3.91 -9.66 7.50
N ILE A 128 2.91 -9.14 8.23
CA ILE A 128 1.60 -9.79 8.34
C ILE A 128 1.00 -9.96 6.94
N GLN A 129 0.99 -8.90 6.13
CA GLN A 129 0.45 -8.96 4.78
C GLN A 129 1.21 -9.96 3.91
N ASN A 130 2.53 -9.99 4.01
CA ASN A 130 3.36 -10.97 3.30
C ASN A 130 3.03 -12.41 3.70
N TYR A 131 2.84 -12.70 4.99
CA TYR A 131 2.49 -14.05 5.48
C TYR A 131 1.07 -14.48 5.06
N ILE A 132 0.09 -13.57 5.07
CA ILE A 132 -1.25 -13.85 4.55
C ILE A 132 -1.16 -14.19 3.05
N GLY A 133 -0.42 -13.39 2.27
CA GLY A 133 -0.19 -13.65 0.85
C GLY A 133 0.47 -15.02 0.62
N TYR A 134 1.44 -15.38 1.45
CA TYR A 134 2.10 -16.69 1.38
C TYR A 134 1.10 -17.84 1.60
N ALA A 135 0.25 -17.75 2.62
CA ALA A 135 -0.75 -18.78 2.90
C ALA A 135 -1.76 -18.92 1.75
N TYR A 136 -2.25 -17.80 1.18
CA TYR A 136 -3.12 -17.82 -0.01
C TYR A 136 -2.43 -18.47 -1.22
N ARG A 137 -1.15 -18.18 -1.47
CA ARG A 137 -0.38 -18.79 -2.55
C ARG A 137 -0.27 -20.30 -2.36
N ARG A 138 -0.05 -20.78 -1.15
CA ARG A 138 -0.02 -22.22 -0.84
C ARG A 138 -1.37 -22.90 -1.08
N LEU A 139 -2.48 -22.20 -0.87
CA LEU A 139 -3.83 -22.63 -1.24
C LEU A 139 -4.14 -22.52 -2.74
N ARG A 140 -3.17 -22.12 -3.57
CA ARG A 140 -3.35 -21.87 -5.00
C ARG A 140 -4.32 -20.72 -5.32
N GLN A 141 -4.61 -19.86 -4.37
CA GLN A 141 -5.46 -18.67 -4.53
C GLN A 141 -4.58 -17.46 -4.88
N LEU A 142 -4.11 -17.41 -6.14
CA LEU A 142 -3.13 -16.42 -6.58
C LEU A 142 -3.65 -14.98 -6.58
N GLY A 143 -4.94 -14.76 -6.85
CA GLY A 143 -5.53 -13.42 -6.84
C GLY A 143 -5.39 -12.73 -5.47
N PRO A 144 -5.95 -13.30 -4.39
CA PRO A 144 -5.74 -12.80 -3.03
C PRO A 144 -4.26 -12.71 -2.64
N ALA A 145 -3.44 -13.72 -2.95
CA ALA A 145 -2.01 -13.71 -2.64
C ALA A 145 -1.30 -12.48 -3.20
N ILE A 146 -1.50 -12.19 -4.49
CA ILE A 146 -0.93 -11.03 -5.16
C ILE A 146 -1.38 -9.72 -4.50
N GLY A 147 -2.67 -9.62 -4.14
CA GLY A 147 -3.21 -8.45 -3.44
C GLY A 147 -2.48 -8.18 -2.11
N HIS A 148 -2.29 -9.21 -1.30
CA HIS A 148 -1.59 -9.09 -0.02
C HIS A 148 -0.09 -8.78 -0.19
N TYR A 149 0.60 -9.37 -1.16
CA TYR A 149 2.00 -9.01 -1.44
C TYR A 149 2.15 -7.56 -1.92
N GLN A 150 1.23 -7.10 -2.78
CA GLN A 150 1.22 -5.70 -3.20
C GLN A 150 0.97 -4.76 -2.02
N GLN A 151 0.09 -5.12 -1.11
CA GLN A 151 -0.15 -4.37 0.12
C GLN A 151 1.10 -4.36 1.01
N ALA A 152 1.80 -5.49 1.17
CA ALA A 152 3.07 -5.53 1.89
C ALA A 152 4.10 -4.57 1.29
N LEU A 153 4.20 -4.51 -0.05
CA LEU A 153 5.11 -3.60 -0.75
C LEU A 153 4.68 -2.13 -0.70
N MET A 154 3.37 -1.85 -0.59
CA MET A 154 2.89 -0.48 -0.34
C MET A 154 3.26 -0.01 1.06
N LEU A 155 3.19 -0.88 2.05
CA LEU A 155 3.57 -0.59 3.44
C LEU A 155 5.09 -0.50 3.61
N ASN A 156 5.82 -1.42 3.02
CA ASN A 156 7.28 -1.45 3.03
C ASN A 156 7.83 -1.75 1.63
N PRO A 157 8.17 -0.72 0.81
CA PRO A 157 8.75 -0.93 -0.52
C PRO A 157 10.09 -1.67 -0.54
N ARG A 158 10.73 -1.83 0.62
CA ARG A 158 12.00 -2.55 0.77
C ARG A 158 11.84 -3.97 1.31
N HIS A 159 10.61 -4.48 1.40
CA HIS A 159 10.31 -5.81 1.93
C HIS A 159 10.76 -6.89 0.95
N ARG A 160 11.95 -7.45 1.16
CA ARG A 160 12.59 -8.39 0.23
C ARG A 160 11.75 -9.64 -0.04
N SER A 161 11.27 -10.32 1.01
CA SER A 161 10.46 -11.54 0.84
C SER A 161 9.14 -11.27 0.09
N ALA A 162 8.55 -10.07 0.21
CA ALA A 162 7.36 -9.74 -0.58
C ALA A 162 7.67 -9.56 -2.07
N HIS A 163 8.84 -9.01 -2.43
CA HIS A 163 9.30 -8.96 -3.83
C HIS A 163 9.50 -10.36 -4.40
N GLU A 164 10.15 -11.24 -3.66
CA GLU A 164 10.38 -12.63 -4.04
C GLU A 164 9.06 -13.37 -4.26
N HIS A 165 8.21 -13.42 -3.22
CA HIS A 165 6.96 -14.16 -3.26
C HIS A 165 5.99 -13.65 -4.33
N LEU A 166 5.93 -12.34 -4.56
CA LEU A 166 5.15 -11.75 -5.64
C LEU A 166 5.72 -12.15 -7.01
N GLY A 167 7.05 -12.18 -7.14
CA GLY A 167 7.72 -12.63 -8.35
C GLY A 167 7.38 -14.08 -8.69
N GLU A 168 7.46 -14.97 -7.70
CA GLU A 168 7.06 -16.36 -7.87
C GLU A 168 5.57 -16.52 -8.23
N ALA A 169 4.68 -15.72 -7.62
CA ALA A 169 3.27 -15.73 -7.97
C ALA A 169 3.03 -15.31 -9.42
N TYR A 170 3.76 -14.32 -9.93
CA TYR A 170 3.70 -13.93 -11.34
C TYR A 170 4.23 -15.00 -12.28
N LEU A 171 5.26 -15.76 -11.91
CA LEU A 171 5.72 -16.91 -12.73
C LEU A 171 4.65 -17.98 -12.86
N VAL A 172 3.90 -18.26 -11.80
CA VAL A 172 2.78 -19.22 -11.86
C VAL A 172 1.68 -18.73 -12.81
N LEU A 173 1.47 -17.41 -12.94
CA LEU A 173 0.53 -16.81 -13.91
C LEU A 173 1.10 -16.70 -15.33
N GLY A 174 2.37 -17.06 -15.57
CA GLY A 174 3.02 -16.89 -16.86
C GLY A 174 3.54 -15.48 -17.14
N GLU A 175 3.51 -14.59 -16.16
CA GLU A 175 3.90 -13.18 -16.27
C GLU A 175 5.38 -12.97 -15.94
N SER A 176 6.28 -13.64 -16.65
CA SER A 176 7.72 -13.62 -16.35
C SER A 176 8.34 -12.23 -16.42
N ALA A 177 7.83 -11.32 -17.25
CA ALA A 177 8.32 -9.95 -17.34
C ALA A 177 8.13 -9.19 -16.02
N LYS A 178 7.01 -9.41 -15.31
CA LYS A 178 6.78 -8.81 -13.98
C LYS A 178 7.69 -9.42 -12.92
N ALA A 179 7.95 -10.72 -12.98
CA ALA A 179 8.90 -11.37 -12.08
C ALA A 179 10.32 -10.82 -12.27
N GLU A 180 10.75 -10.54 -13.51
CA GLU A 180 12.05 -9.94 -13.80
C GLU A 180 12.16 -8.49 -13.26
N GLN A 181 11.08 -7.72 -13.28
CA GLN A 181 11.04 -6.38 -12.67
C GLN A 181 11.25 -6.46 -11.15
N LEU A 182 10.65 -7.44 -10.49
CA LEU A 182 10.81 -7.66 -9.04
C LEU A 182 12.23 -8.16 -8.71
N LEU A 183 12.82 -8.99 -9.58
CA LEU A 183 14.22 -9.39 -9.44
C LEU A 183 15.16 -8.18 -9.54
N ALA A 184 14.94 -7.28 -10.49
CA ALA A 184 15.72 -6.04 -10.62
C ALA A 184 15.54 -5.12 -9.40
N ALA A 185 14.34 -5.09 -8.80
CA ALA A 185 14.12 -4.38 -7.54
C ALA A 185 14.94 -4.99 -6.39
N LEU A 186 14.96 -6.32 -6.26
CA LEU A 186 15.77 -7.02 -5.27
C LEU A 186 17.27 -6.77 -5.46
N GLU A 187 17.75 -6.74 -6.70
CA GLU A 187 19.15 -6.43 -7.02
C GLU A 187 19.56 -5.04 -6.48
N ASN A 188 18.67 -4.06 -6.55
CA ASN A 188 18.92 -2.72 -6.01
C ASN A 188 18.77 -2.66 -4.47
N LEU A 189 18.00 -3.56 -3.87
CA LEU A 189 17.78 -3.60 -2.42
C LEU A 189 18.90 -4.34 -1.68
N CYS A 190 19.49 -5.33 -2.32
CA CYS A 190 20.53 -6.19 -1.74
C CYS A 190 21.92 -5.68 -2.16
N LEU A 191 22.65 -5.04 -1.25
CA LEU A 191 24.03 -4.61 -1.49
C LEU A 191 24.99 -5.79 -1.72
N ILE A 192 24.67 -6.93 -1.14
CA ILE A 192 25.29 -8.24 -1.34
C ILE A 192 24.16 -9.17 -1.76
N PRO A 193 24.36 -10.13 -2.68
CA PRO A 193 23.32 -11.08 -3.03
C PRO A 193 22.64 -11.62 -1.77
N CYS A 194 21.32 -11.49 -1.71
CA CYS A 194 20.48 -11.97 -0.63
C CYS A 194 19.73 -13.22 -1.07
N GLU A 195 19.29 -14.02 -0.12
CA GLU A 195 18.61 -15.28 -0.39
C GLU A 195 17.40 -15.08 -1.32
N GLU A 196 16.59 -14.05 -1.06
CA GLU A 196 15.39 -13.74 -1.83
C GLU A 196 15.70 -13.41 -3.30
N TYR A 197 16.82 -12.72 -3.58
CA TYR A 197 17.29 -12.47 -4.93
C TYR A 197 17.70 -13.76 -5.64
N ASP A 198 18.48 -14.61 -4.97
CA ASP A 198 18.98 -15.85 -5.56
C ASP A 198 17.82 -16.84 -5.80
N ASP A 199 16.82 -16.89 -4.92
CA ASP A 199 15.66 -17.75 -5.04
C ASP A 199 14.79 -17.34 -6.21
N LEU A 200 14.44 -16.06 -6.32
CA LEU A 200 13.65 -15.56 -7.45
C LEU A 200 14.40 -15.73 -8.78
N LYS A 201 15.71 -15.48 -8.80
CA LYS A 201 16.55 -15.68 -10.00
C LYS A 201 16.54 -17.16 -10.44
N ARG A 202 16.64 -18.09 -9.48
CA ARG A 202 16.52 -19.54 -9.75
C ARG A 202 15.15 -19.89 -10.30
N ALA A 203 14.08 -19.35 -9.71
CA ALA A 203 12.71 -19.58 -10.16
C ALA A 203 12.47 -19.09 -11.60
N ILE A 204 12.90 -17.88 -11.93
CA ILE A 204 12.83 -17.32 -13.30
C ILE A 204 13.61 -18.20 -14.29
N SER A 205 14.81 -18.61 -13.91
CA SER A 205 15.65 -19.44 -14.76
C SER A 205 15.03 -20.83 -15.02
N ALA A 206 14.39 -21.41 -14.02
CA ALA A 206 13.66 -22.66 -14.15
C ALA A 206 12.44 -22.51 -15.07
N TYR A 207 11.66 -21.43 -14.89
CA TYR A 207 10.51 -21.11 -15.73
C TYR A 207 10.90 -20.97 -17.21
N LYS A 208 11.96 -20.21 -17.52
CA LYS A 208 12.46 -20.04 -18.90
C LYS A 208 12.87 -21.37 -19.54
N ARG A 209 13.54 -22.26 -18.81
CA ARG A 209 13.91 -23.59 -19.32
C ARG A 209 12.70 -24.46 -19.67
N LEU A 210 11.59 -24.32 -18.91
CA LEU A 210 10.36 -25.06 -19.20
C LEU A 210 9.62 -24.49 -20.40
N ALA A 211 9.63 -23.18 -20.59
CA ALA A 211 8.98 -22.50 -21.71
C ALA A 211 9.67 -22.71 -23.06
N THR A 212 10.94 -23.15 -23.09
CA THR A 212 11.72 -23.41 -24.31
C THR A 212 11.69 -24.89 -24.76
N ARG A 213 10.96 -25.74 -24.05
CA ARG A 213 10.76 -27.18 -24.42
C ARG A 213 9.44 -27.39 -25.12
#